data_66276220dc3239babfc023ea6fd27484
#
_entry.id   66276220dc3239babfc023ea6fd27484
#
_cell.length_a   1.000
_cell.length_b   1.000
_cell.length_c   1.000
_cell.angle_alpha   90.00
_cell.angle_beta   90.00
_cell.angle_gamma   90.00
#
_symmetry.space_group_name_H-M   'P 1'
#
loop_
_entity.id
_entity.type
_entity.pdbx_description
1 polymer ?
#
loop_
_entity_poly.entity_id
_entity_poly.type
_entity_poly.pdbx_seq_one_letter_code
_entity_poly.pdbx_strand_id
1 'polypeptide(L)'
;MLPDLAGDALKKPVTRSRTIRINFNDLAIAHESLMDKFVIRGGNPLVGNVRISGAKNAALPAMAAAILTDEPVILENIPDVRDIQTERNLLVSMGAEVELGYGRASHRTTISCSRLVNPEAAYELVKTMRASTLVLGPLVARMGRARVSQPGGCAIGARPIDLHVKGLEKLGASIKQEHGYIEASADRLRGGHIIFDKITVTGTEDLMMAATLAEGETLMENCAREPEVADLAVLLTKMGAKIEGAGTHTIRIQGVDKLHGARHRIIPDRIEAGTFVIAAVLTGGDLTLTNCDPIHLGALIQKLEECGVKITTAQDSMRVTNGHQLIAADVSTEEYPGFPTDMQAQYMALATQSQGTSIITENIFENRFMHAQELTRMGANIKVEGSRAVVRGKTPLSSAAVQCSDLRASASLVIAALVADGETILDRVYHIDRGYERIEEKLKGVGAQIRRIGEFLPRRAAVPSVVA
;
A
#
# COMPACT_ATOMS: atom_id res chain seq x y z
N MET A 1 -35.45 74.25 11.25
CA MET A 1 -34.03 74.02 11.57
C MET A 1 -33.84 72.53 11.75
N LEU A 2 -33.03 72.07 10.87
CA LEU A 2 -32.45 70.73 10.71
C LEU A 2 -31.83 70.11 11.98
N PRO A 3 -31.32 68.82 11.95
CA PRO A 3 -30.92 68.03 10.76
C PRO A 3 -31.34 66.53 10.77
N ASP A 4 -31.18 65.99 9.55
CA ASP A 4 -31.06 64.59 9.17
C ASP A 4 -30.10 63.72 10.01
N LEU A 5 -30.49 62.47 10.20
CA LEU A 5 -29.53 61.35 10.42
C LEU A 5 -29.97 60.14 9.63
N ALA A 6 -29.26 59.91 8.52
CA ALA A 6 -29.34 58.71 7.74
C ALA A 6 -28.76 57.48 8.49
N GLY A 7 -29.52 56.39 8.54
CA GLY A 7 -29.05 55.12 9.09
C GLY A 7 -28.28 54.31 8.03
N ASP A 8 -27.03 54.04 8.34
CA ASP A 8 -26.13 53.19 7.55
C ASP A 8 -26.49 51.68 7.74
N ALA A 9 -26.96 51.08 6.66
CA ALA A 9 -27.21 49.64 6.62
C ALA A 9 -25.90 48.87 6.39
N LEU A 10 -25.43 48.20 7.42
CA LEU A 10 -24.28 47.28 7.39
C LEU A 10 -24.48 46.18 6.33
N LYS A 11 -23.77 46.29 5.20
CA LYS A 11 -23.58 45.22 4.23
C LYS A 11 -22.60 44.21 4.82
N LYS A 12 -23.06 42.99 5.11
CA LYS A 12 -22.17 41.83 5.38
C LYS A 12 -21.36 41.50 4.14
N PRO A 13 -20.06 41.22 4.27
CA PRO A 13 -19.25 40.78 3.12
C PRO A 13 -19.61 39.36 2.72
N VAL A 14 -19.93 39.18 1.46
CA VAL A 14 -20.09 37.87 0.80
C VAL A 14 -18.69 37.25 0.71
N THR A 15 -18.47 36.19 1.47
CA THR A 15 -17.27 35.37 1.37
C THR A 15 -17.24 34.67 0.02
N ARG A 16 -16.39 35.14 -0.88
CA ARG A 16 -16.08 34.46 -2.14
C ARG A 16 -15.37 33.15 -1.82
N SER A 17 -15.96 32.04 -2.20
CA SER A 17 -15.31 30.75 -2.23
C SER A 17 -14.07 30.82 -3.14
N ARG A 18 -12.90 30.66 -2.58
CA ARG A 18 -11.66 30.50 -3.35
C ARG A 18 -11.69 29.13 -4.01
N THR A 19 -11.97 29.09 -5.29
CA THR A 19 -11.67 27.92 -6.14
C THR A 19 -10.15 27.77 -6.18
N ILE A 20 -9.61 26.78 -5.49
CA ILE A 20 -8.18 26.43 -5.57
C ILE A 20 -7.99 25.75 -6.93
N ARG A 21 -7.49 26.49 -7.92
CA ARG A 21 -6.94 25.90 -9.13
C ARG A 21 -5.62 25.26 -8.76
N ILE A 22 -5.56 23.94 -8.79
CA ILE A 22 -4.31 23.18 -8.66
C ILE A 22 -3.48 23.53 -9.90
N ASN A 23 -2.37 24.23 -9.68
CA ASN A 23 -1.41 24.52 -10.73
C ASN A 23 -0.64 23.23 -10.99
N PHE A 24 -0.55 22.78 -12.22
CA PHE A 24 0.18 21.56 -12.63
C PHE A 24 1.67 21.58 -12.22
N ASN A 25 2.19 22.74 -11.81
CA ASN A 25 3.53 22.88 -11.25
C ASN A 25 3.68 22.31 -9.82
N ASP A 26 2.59 22.02 -9.10
CA ASP A 26 2.66 21.33 -7.81
C ASP A 26 2.93 19.82 -7.98
N LEU A 27 2.80 19.28 -9.19
CA LEU A 27 3.25 17.94 -9.58
C LEU A 27 4.79 17.83 -9.67
N ALA A 28 5.51 18.95 -9.72
CA ALA A 28 6.98 18.99 -9.68
C ALA A 28 7.55 18.60 -8.31
N ILE A 29 6.74 18.55 -7.26
CA ILE A 29 7.17 18.14 -5.89
C ILE A 29 7.58 16.66 -5.85
N ALA A 30 7.18 15.85 -6.85
CA ALA A 30 7.61 14.46 -6.98
C ALA A 30 9.10 14.29 -7.36
N HIS A 31 9.77 15.33 -7.86
CA HIS A 31 11.18 15.26 -8.28
C HIS A 31 12.20 15.51 -7.17
N GLU A 32 11.82 16.18 -6.08
CA GLU A 32 12.77 16.61 -5.03
C GLU A 32 13.22 15.49 -4.08
N SER A 33 12.53 14.37 -4.01
CA SER A 33 12.95 13.25 -3.15
C SER A 33 13.79 12.18 -3.86
N LEU A 34 14.18 12.40 -5.10
CA LEU A 34 15.02 11.46 -5.88
C LEU A 34 16.46 11.37 -5.34
N MET A 35 16.84 12.22 -4.41
CA MET A 35 18.20 12.35 -3.88
C MET A 35 18.36 11.86 -2.44
N ASP A 36 17.26 11.51 -1.75
CA ASP A 36 17.32 11.01 -0.38
C ASP A 36 17.98 9.63 -0.33
N LYS A 37 18.86 9.46 0.66
CA LYS A 37 19.60 8.22 0.92
C LYS A 37 19.45 7.82 2.39
N PHE A 38 19.48 6.53 2.67
CA PHE A 38 19.75 6.04 4.01
C PHE A 38 21.22 5.70 4.17
N VAL A 39 21.75 6.09 5.32
CA VAL A 39 23.06 5.65 5.78
C VAL A 39 22.82 4.82 7.03
N ILE A 40 23.19 3.54 6.98
CA ILE A 40 22.93 2.57 8.02
C ILE A 40 24.24 1.93 8.47
N ARG A 41 24.53 1.99 9.77
CA ARG A 41 25.64 1.26 10.38
C ARG A 41 25.09 0.04 11.11
N GLY A 42 25.51 -1.13 10.68
CA GLY A 42 25.08 -2.40 11.26
C GLY A 42 25.72 -2.70 12.62
N GLY A 43 25.28 -3.82 13.21
CA GLY A 43 25.87 -4.39 14.41
C GLY A 43 25.15 -4.09 15.73
N ASN A 44 24.09 -3.29 15.73
CA ASN A 44 23.31 -3.00 16.94
C ASN A 44 22.07 -3.91 17.02
N PRO A 45 21.82 -4.59 18.16
CA PRO A 45 20.57 -5.27 18.38
C PRO A 45 19.41 -4.27 18.51
N LEU A 46 18.27 -4.61 17.92
CA LEU A 46 17.05 -3.80 18.02
C LEU A 46 16.30 -4.19 19.30
N VAL A 47 16.08 -3.22 20.20
CA VAL A 47 15.42 -3.47 21.50
C VAL A 47 14.35 -2.42 21.77
N GLY A 48 13.15 -2.86 22.15
CA GLY A 48 12.06 -1.97 22.53
C GLY A 48 10.72 -2.31 21.91
N ASN A 49 9.91 -1.28 21.70
CA ASN A 49 8.55 -1.43 21.16
C ASN A 49 8.41 -0.69 19.84
N VAL A 50 7.78 -1.33 18.88
CA VAL A 50 7.39 -0.73 17.59
C VAL A 50 5.89 -0.83 17.42
N ARG A 51 5.24 0.31 17.21
CA ARG A 51 3.84 0.34 16.81
C ARG A 51 3.74 0.21 15.29
N ILE A 52 3.01 -0.79 14.84
CA ILE A 52 2.77 -1.04 13.42
C ILE A 52 1.71 -0.06 12.89
N SER A 53 1.97 0.49 11.72
CA SER A 53 1.05 1.39 11.02
C SER A 53 -0.12 0.65 10.40
N GLY A 54 -1.12 1.39 9.93
CA GLY A 54 -2.18 0.81 9.13
C GLY A 54 -1.68 0.27 7.80
N ALA A 55 -2.34 -0.76 7.29
CA ALA A 55 -1.97 -1.41 6.05
C ALA A 55 -2.23 -0.50 4.85
N LYS A 56 -1.18 -0.12 4.13
CA LYS A 56 -1.32 0.62 2.87
C LYS A 56 -2.24 -0.10 1.88
N ASN A 57 -2.08 -1.41 1.74
CA ASN A 57 -2.82 -2.21 0.78
C ASN A 57 -4.32 -2.37 1.15
N ALA A 58 -4.70 -2.14 2.42
CA ALA A 58 -6.10 -2.03 2.83
C ALA A 58 -6.62 -0.59 2.71
N ALA A 59 -5.76 0.40 2.97
CA ALA A 59 -6.14 1.81 2.93
C ALA A 59 -6.49 2.29 1.51
N LEU A 60 -5.74 1.86 0.48
CA LEU A 60 -5.97 2.27 -0.90
C LEU A 60 -7.36 1.85 -1.44
N PRO A 61 -7.79 0.57 -1.36
CA PRO A 61 -9.13 0.20 -1.77
C PRO A 61 -10.22 0.83 -0.88
N ALA A 62 -9.96 1.03 0.42
CA ALA A 62 -10.89 1.73 1.31
C ALA A 62 -11.09 3.21 0.92
N MET A 63 -10.03 3.88 0.44
CA MET A 63 -10.14 5.25 -0.09
C MET A 63 -10.93 5.27 -1.41
N ALA A 64 -10.69 4.31 -2.32
CA ALA A 64 -11.44 4.17 -3.56
C ALA A 64 -12.92 3.86 -3.31
N ALA A 65 -13.26 3.07 -2.28
CA ALA A 65 -14.63 2.76 -1.89
C ALA A 65 -15.47 4.02 -1.54
N ALA A 66 -14.83 5.12 -1.11
CA ALA A 66 -15.52 6.37 -0.86
C ALA A 66 -16.21 6.96 -2.11
N ILE A 67 -15.74 6.57 -3.32
CA ILE A 67 -16.39 6.94 -4.59
C ILE A 67 -17.85 6.44 -4.63
N LEU A 68 -18.18 5.34 -3.96
CA LEU A 68 -19.49 4.70 -4.05
C LEU A 68 -20.62 5.43 -3.31
N THR A 69 -20.32 6.50 -2.55
CA THR A 69 -21.31 7.27 -1.79
C THR A 69 -21.09 8.77 -1.93
N ASP A 70 -22.17 9.56 -1.76
CA ASP A 70 -22.12 11.02 -1.64
C ASP A 70 -21.91 11.50 -0.19
N GLU A 71 -21.98 10.60 0.78
CA GLU A 71 -21.76 10.88 2.18
C GLU A 71 -20.29 10.71 2.59
N PRO A 72 -19.82 11.40 3.63
CA PRO A 72 -18.44 11.31 4.07
C PRO A 72 -18.05 9.91 4.57
N VAL A 73 -16.93 9.40 4.11
CA VAL A 73 -16.27 8.19 4.63
C VAL A 73 -15.10 8.60 5.49
N ILE A 74 -15.06 8.08 6.72
CA ILE A 74 -14.03 8.39 7.71
C ILE A 74 -13.17 7.15 7.93
N LEU A 75 -11.91 7.24 7.55
CA LEU A 75 -10.93 6.17 7.70
C LEU A 75 -9.94 6.51 8.82
N GLU A 76 -9.71 5.56 9.72
CA GLU A 76 -8.75 5.68 10.82
C GLU A 76 -7.59 4.72 10.63
N ASN A 77 -6.48 4.96 11.30
CA ASN A 77 -5.25 4.19 11.17
C ASN A 77 -4.67 4.22 9.74
N ILE A 78 -4.86 5.31 9.00
CA ILE A 78 -4.27 5.50 7.67
C ILE A 78 -2.77 5.77 7.82
N PRO A 79 -1.88 5.05 7.11
CA PRO A 79 -0.45 5.30 7.19
C PRO A 79 -0.04 6.57 6.42
N ASP A 80 0.96 7.29 6.94
CA ASP A 80 1.55 8.45 6.25
C ASP A 80 2.62 8.00 5.26
N VAL A 81 2.19 7.53 4.08
CA VAL A 81 3.06 7.03 3.02
C VAL A 81 2.73 7.66 1.67
N ARG A 82 3.68 7.66 0.74
CA ARG A 82 3.52 8.33 -0.58
C ARG A 82 2.35 7.80 -1.40
N ASP A 83 2.09 6.50 -1.37
CA ASP A 83 0.98 5.92 -2.13
C ASP A 83 -0.38 6.46 -1.65
N ILE A 84 -0.55 6.75 -0.34
CA ILE A 84 -1.75 7.41 0.20
C ILE A 84 -1.88 8.85 -0.31
N GLN A 85 -0.78 9.59 -0.42
CA GLN A 85 -0.79 10.95 -1.00
C GLN A 85 -1.16 10.90 -2.49
N THR A 86 -0.67 9.90 -3.22
CA THR A 86 -1.01 9.71 -4.64
C THR A 86 -2.50 9.40 -4.80
N GLU A 87 -3.06 8.51 -3.99
CA GLU A 87 -4.50 8.19 -4.02
C GLU A 87 -5.36 9.41 -3.67
N ARG A 88 -4.96 10.18 -2.65
CA ARG A 88 -5.60 11.45 -2.34
C ARG A 88 -5.63 12.38 -3.56
N ASN A 89 -4.49 12.57 -4.22
CA ASN A 89 -4.39 13.46 -5.38
C ASN A 89 -5.27 12.96 -6.54
N LEU A 90 -5.36 11.64 -6.71
CA LEU A 90 -6.24 11.02 -7.70
C LEU A 90 -7.72 11.34 -7.40
N LEU A 91 -8.18 11.09 -6.17
CA LEU A 91 -9.56 11.38 -5.77
C LEU A 91 -9.88 12.88 -5.87
N VAL A 92 -8.96 13.75 -5.46
CA VAL A 92 -9.10 15.22 -5.59
C VAL A 92 -9.20 15.64 -7.06
N SER A 93 -8.46 15.01 -7.97
CA SER A 93 -8.55 15.31 -9.41
C SER A 93 -9.91 14.93 -10.02
N MET A 94 -10.63 14.01 -9.38
CA MET A 94 -11.99 13.61 -9.74
C MET A 94 -13.07 14.51 -9.15
N GLY A 95 -12.71 15.41 -8.22
CA GLY A 95 -13.62 16.33 -7.55
C GLY A 95 -13.96 15.96 -6.10
N ALA A 96 -13.30 14.94 -5.54
CA ALA A 96 -13.48 14.61 -4.12
C ALA A 96 -12.79 15.63 -3.21
N GLU A 97 -13.35 15.83 -2.03
CA GLU A 97 -12.71 16.55 -0.93
C GLU A 97 -12.06 15.52 0.00
N VAL A 98 -10.73 15.62 0.19
CA VAL A 98 -9.98 14.67 1.01
C VAL A 98 -9.16 15.42 2.05
N GLU A 99 -9.52 15.25 3.32
CA GLU A 99 -8.80 15.78 4.46
C GLU A 99 -7.94 14.69 5.10
N LEU A 100 -6.63 14.83 5.00
CA LEU A 100 -5.67 13.94 5.65
C LEU A 100 -5.26 14.54 7.00
N GLY A 101 -5.60 13.85 8.09
CA GLY A 101 -5.17 14.21 9.43
C GLY A 101 -3.90 13.43 9.81
N TYR A 102 -2.74 14.07 9.68
CA TYR A 102 -1.46 13.52 10.12
C TYR A 102 -1.00 14.12 11.45
N GLY A 103 -0.24 13.34 12.22
CA GLY A 103 0.38 13.78 13.45
C GLY A 103 0.18 12.81 14.61
N ARG A 104 0.78 13.10 15.77
CA ARG A 104 0.79 12.21 16.95
C ARG A 104 -0.62 11.84 17.46
N ALA A 105 -1.66 12.55 17.06
CA ALA A 105 -3.01 12.38 17.57
C ALA A 105 -4.03 11.80 16.57
N SER A 106 -3.74 11.75 15.26
CA SER A 106 -4.79 11.39 14.29
C SER A 106 -4.20 10.89 12.95
N HIS A 107 -4.18 9.58 12.78
CA HIS A 107 -4.05 8.91 11.47
C HIS A 107 -5.47 8.74 10.88
N ARG A 108 -6.20 9.86 10.74
CA ARG A 108 -7.59 9.88 10.29
C ARG A 108 -7.71 10.63 8.98
N THR A 109 -8.45 10.07 8.05
CA THR A 109 -8.75 10.69 6.76
C THR A 109 -10.27 10.78 6.61
N THR A 110 -10.76 11.93 6.17
CA THR A 110 -12.17 12.12 5.79
C THR A 110 -12.23 12.34 4.28
N ILE A 111 -13.07 11.56 3.60
CA ILE A 111 -13.23 11.61 2.13
C ILE A 111 -14.70 11.89 1.84
N SER A 112 -14.98 12.95 1.10
CA SER A 112 -16.32 13.30 0.61
C SER A 112 -16.32 13.32 -0.91
N CYS A 113 -17.10 12.44 -1.50
CA CYS A 113 -17.27 12.32 -2.95
C CYS A 113 -18.65 12.87 -3.42
N SER A 114 -19.21 13.84 -2.69
CA SER A 114 -20.52 14.44 -3.01
C SER A 114 -20.56 15.16 -4.37
N ARG A 115 -19.40 15.60 -4.89
CA ARG A 115 -19.29 16.39 -6.12
C ARG A 115 -18.25 15.83 -7.08
N LEU A 116 -18.36 14.53 -7.40
CA LEU A 116 -17.51 13.95 -8.45
C LEU A 116 -17.93 14.53 -9.81
N VAL A 117 -16.95 15.06 -10.55
CA VAL A 117 -17.18 15.72 -11.84
C VAL A 117 -16.38 15.08 -12.98
N ASN A 118 -15.24 14.47 -12.65
CA ASN A 118 -14.33 13.91 -13.64
C ASN A 118 -14.06 12.41 -13.35
N PRO A 119 -14.66 11.48 -14.11
CA PRO A 119 -14.42 10.04 -13.94
C PRO A 119 -13.15 9.56 -14.66
N GLU A 120 -12.06 10.34 -14.59
CA GLU A 120 -10.81 10.03 -15.27
C GLU A 120 -9.65 9.88 -14.29
N ALA A 121 -8.93 8.75 -14.38
CA ALA A 121 -7.64 8.53 -13.77
C ALA A 121 -6.53 8.75 -14.80
N ALA A 122 -5.95 9.95 -14.78
CA ALA A 122 -4.95 10.39 -15.77
C ALA A 122 -3.62 9.63 -15.65
N TYR A 123 -2.94 9.45 -16.79
CA TYR A 123 -1.66 8.75 -16.89
C TYR A 123 -0.61 9.21 -15.87
N GLU A 124 -0.47 10.52 -15.65
CA GLU A 124 0.53 11.09 -14.75
C GLU A 124 0.41 10.60 -13.29
N LEU A 125 -0.80 10.28 -12.84
CA LEU A 125 -1.06 9.73 -11.52
C LEU A 125 -0.96 8.20 -11.52
N VAL A 126 -1.57 7.53 -12.51
CA VAL A 126 -1.59 6.07 -12.61
C VAL A 126 -0.19 5.46 -12.79
N LYS A 127 0.70 6.12 -13.57
CA LYS A 127 2.07 5.65 -13.78
C LYS A 127 2.90 5.56 -12.49
N THR A 128 2.54 6.33 -11.47
CA THR A 128 3.28 6.39 -10.20
C THR A 128 2.80 5.33 -9.21
N MET A 129 1.52 4.92 -9.33
CA MET A 129 0.92 3.97 -8.40
C MET A 129 -0.12 3.11 -9.13
N ARG A 130 0.19 1.82 -9.26
CA ARG A 130 -0.69 0.86 -9.95
C ARG A 130 -2.08 0.73 -9.30
N ALA A 131 -2.17 0.84 -7.96
CA ALA A 131 -3.44 0.77 -7.22
C ALA A 131 -4.46 1.83 -7.68
N SER A 132 -4.03 2.86 -8.43
CA SER A 132 -4.93 3.83 -9.06
C SER A 132 -5.98 3.19 -10.00
N THR A 133 -5.80 1.92 -10.40
CA THR A 133 -6.81 1.17 -11.15
C THR A 133 -8.02 0.77 -10.32
N LEU A 134 -7.93 0.79 -8.98
CA LEU A 134 -9.03 0.47 -8.05
C LEU A 134 -10.22 1.44 -8.12
N VAL A 135 -10.07 2.56 -8.81
CA VAL A 135 -11.19 3.50 -9.03
C VAL A 135 -12.09 3.09 -10.20
N LEU A 136 -11.66 2.10 -11.04
CA LEU A 136 -12.35 1.73 -12.25
C LEU A 136 -13.77 1.20 -11.96
N GLY A 137 -13.88 0.17 -11.13
CA GLY A 137 -15.16 -0.42 -10.74
C GLY A 137 -16.10 0.57 -10.03
N PRO A 138 -15.64 1.26 -8.97
CA PRO A 138 -16.44 2.27 -8.27
C PRO A 138 -16.96 3.41 -9.17
N LEU A 139 -16.14 3.91 -10.10
CA LEU A 139 -16.56 4.97 -11.03
C LEU A 139 -17.64 4.48 -11.97
N VAL A 140 -17.49 3.29 -12.59
CA VAL A 140 -18.52 2.73 -13.46
C VAL A 140 -19.80 2.47 -12.68
N ALA A 141 -19.70 1.89 -11.48
CA ALA A 141 -20.85 1.56 -10.66
C ALA A 141 -21.67 2.80 -10.27
N ARG A 142 -21.00 3.92 -9.92
CA ARG A 142 -21.68 5.12 -9.45
C ARG A 142 -21.98 6.15 -10.55
N MET A 143 -21.03 6.35 -11.47
CA MET A 143 -21.14 7.42 -12.49
C MET A 143 -21.54 6.90 -13.87
N GLY A 144 -21.69 5.58 -14.04
CA GLY A 144 -22.00 4.94 -15.32
C GLY A 144 -20.84 4.96 -16.31
N ARG A 145 -19.70 5.54 -15.96
CA ARG A 145 -18.52 5.64 -16.84
C ARG A 145 -17.23 5.82 -16.04
N ALA A 146 -16.14 5.33 -16.61
CA ALA A 146 -14.79 5.57 -16.12
C ALA A 146 -13.80 5.61 -17.29
N ARG A 147 -12.76 6.43 -17.18
CA ARG A 147 -11.62 6.46 -18.11
C ARG A 147 -10.34 6.37 -17.29
N VAL A 148 -9.69 5.21 -17.33
CA VAL A 148 -8.51 4.93 -16.51
C VAL A 148 -7.32 4.63 -17.40
N SER A 149 -6.21 5.34 -17.21
CA SER A 149 -4.97 5.03 -17.93
C SER A 149 -4.52 3.61 -17.61
N GLN A 150 -4.06 2.88 -18.63
CA GLN A 150 -3.43 1.58 -18.40
C GLN A 150 -2.16 1.78 -17.56
N PRO A 151 -1.99 1.02 -16.48
CA PRO A 151 -0.77 1.09 -15.71
C PRO A 151 0.41 0.61 -16.56
N GLY A 152 1.50 1.36 -16.57
CA GLY A 152 2.74 0.95 -17.22
C GLY A 152 3.30 -0.34 -16.62
N GLY A 153 4.33 -0.91 -17.25
CA GLY A 153 5.03 -2.08 -16.73
C GLY A 153 5.54 -1.85 -15.31
N CYS A 154 5.51 -2.88 -14.48
CA CYS A 154 6.06 -2.85 -13.14
C CYS A 154 7.43 -3.53 -13.14
N ALA A 155 8.38 -3.02 -12.34
CA ALA A 155 9.73 -3.60 -12.24
C ALA A 155 9.71 -5.09 -11.84
N ILE A 156 8.71 -5.52 -11.05
CA ILE A 156 8.59 -6.89 -10.54
C ILE A 156 7.87 -7.87 -11.49
N GLY A 157 7.33 -7.41 -12.63
CA GLY A 157 6.69 -8.27 -13.63
C GLY A 157 5.43 -7.69 -14.28
N ALA A 158 4.88 -8.42 -15.22
CA ALA A 158 3.61 -8.08 -15.86
C ALA A 158 2.45 -8.20 -14.86
N ARG A 159 1.63 -7.16 -14.80
CA ARG A 159 0.47 -7.11 -13.91
C ARG A 159 -0.74 -6.57 -14.68
N PRO A 160 -1.23 -7.33 -15.67
CA PRO A 160 -2.34 -6.91 -16.52
C PRO A 160 -3.60 -6.68 -15.66
N ILE A 161 -4.47 -5.79 -16.12
CA ILE A 161 -5.78 -5.52 -15.51
C ILE A 161 -6.93 -6.14 -16.31
N ASP A 162 -6.60 -7.13 -17.14
CA ASP A 162 -7.53 -7.88 -17.96
C ASP A 162 -8.63 -8.56 -17.11
N LEU A 163 -8.30 -9.02 -15.90
CA LEU A 163 -9.28 -9.63 -14.99
C LEU A 163 -10.30 -8.60 -14.48
N HIS A 164 -9.89 -7.35 -14.23
CA HIS A 164 -10.82 -6.26 -13.92
C HIS A 164 -11.77 -6.00 -15.08
N VAL A 165 -11.20 -5.88 -16.29
CA VAL A 165 -11.96 -5.62 -17.53
C VAL A 165 -12.97 -6.74 -17.78
N LYS A 166 -12.52 -8.00 -17.81
CA LYS A 166 -13.40 -9.17 -18.01
C LYS A 166 -14.52 -9.24 -16.97
N GLY A 167 -14.22 -8.91 -15.72
CA GLY A 167 -15.21 -8.90 -14.65
C GLY A 167 -16.26 -7.82 -14.85
N LEU A 168 -15.86 -6.59 -15.24
CA LEU A 168 -16.79 -5.50 -15.55
C LEU A 168 -17.66 -5.82 -16.77
N GLU A 169 -17.12 -6.45 -17.83
CA GLU A 169 -17.89 -6.94 -18.95
C GLU A 169 -18.94 -7.98 -18.53
N LYS A 170 -18.62 -8.87 -17.59
CA LYS A 170 -19.59 -9.82 -16.99
C LYS A 170 -20.68 -9.11 -16.19
N LEU A 171 -20.40 -7.97 -15.62
CA LEU A 171 -21.38 -7.10 -14.98
C LEU A 171 -22.13 -6.18 -15.97
N GLY A 172 -21.90 -6.34 -17.29
CA GLY A 172 -22.61 -5.64 -18.34
C GLY A 172 -22.02 -4.30 -18.77
N ALA A 173 -20.78 -3.98 -18.37
CA ALA A 173 -20.10 -2.79 -18.86
C ALA A 173 -19.60 -2.98 -20.31
N SER A 174 -19.70 -1.91 -21.10
CA SER A 174 -19.04 -1.79 -22.41
C SER A 174 -17.63 -1.27 -22.21
N ILE A 175 -16.63 -1.98 -22.73
CA ILE A 175 -15.23 -1.64 -22.56
C ILE A 175 -14.59 -1.29 -23.91
N LYS A 176 -13.81 -0.20 -23.92
CA LYS A 176 -12.91 0.16 -25.03
C LYS A 176 -11.51 0.37 -24.50
N GLN A 177 -10.53 -0.07 -25.27
CA GLN A 177 -9.11 0.12 -24.95
C GLN A 177 -8.46 0.88 -26.09
N GLU A 178 -8.27 2.18 -25.90
CA GLU A 178 -7.75 3.07 -26.92
C GLU A 178 -6.75 4.08 -26.31
N HIS A 179 -5.71 4.42 -27.07
CA HIS A 179 -4.71 5.43 -26.68
C HIS A 179 -4.08 5.23 -25.29
N GLY A 180 -3.92 3.97 -24.85
CA GLY A 180 -3.37 3.67 -23.53
C GLY A 180 -4.34 3.88 -22.37
N TYR A 181 -5.63 4.03 -22.66
CA TYR A 181 -6.70 4.12 -21.66
C TYR A 181 -7.68 2.96 -21.78
N ILE A 182 -8.31 2.63 -20.67
CA ILE A 182 -9.49 1.79 -20.59
C ILE A 182 -10.68 2.73 -20.34
N GLU A 183 -11.62 2.69 -21.23
CA GLU A 183 -12.90 3.38 -21.11
C GLU A 183 -13.98 2.35 -20.85
N ALA A 184 -14.63 2.44 -19.69
CA ALA A 184 -15.71 1.57 -19.29
C ALA A 184 -16.99 2.37 -19.12
N SER A 185 -18.13 1.83 -19.59
CA SER A 185 -19.43 2.47 -19.46
C SER A 185 -20.56 1.46 -19.30
N ALA A 186 -21.55 1.80 -18.49
CA ALA A 186 -22.80 1.08 -18.30
C ALA A 186 -23.88 2.04 -17.85
N ASP A 187 -25.12 1.88 -18.30
CA ASP A 187 -26.26 2.61 -17.74
C ASP A 187 -26.47 2.23 -16.27
N ARG A 188 -26.41 0.95 -15.98
CA ARG A 188 -26.34 0.36 -14.65
C ARG A 188 -25.68 -1.01 -14.77
N LEU A 189 -24.75 -1.31 -13.85
CA LEU A 189 -24.17 -2.65 -13.77
C LEU A 189 -25.23 -3.66 -13.32
N ARG A 190 -25.12 -4.90 -13.77
CA ARG A 190 -26.01 -6.01 -13.43
C ARG A 190 -25.23 -7.12 -12.76
N GLY A 191 -25.83 -7.72 -11.77
CA GLY A 191 -25.26 -8.89 -11.10
C GLY A 191 -24.98 -10.03 -12.09
N GLY A 192 -23.99 -10.81 -11.80
CA GLY A 192 -23.52 -11.86 -12.68
C GLY A 192 -22.61 -12.85 -12.00
N HIS A 193 -22.18 -13.86 -12.76
CA HIS A 193 -21.24 -14.88 -12.27
C HIS A 193 -19.83 -14.58 -12.81
N ILE A 194 -18.90 -14.29 -11.94
CA ILE A 194 -17.50 -13.99 -12.23
C ILE A 194 -16.62 -15.12 -11.68
N ILE A 195 -15.85 -15.75 -12.54
CA ILE A 195 -14.85 -16.74 -12.16
C ILE A 195 -13.50 -16.18 -12.58
N PHE A 196 -12.60 -15.95 -11.62
CA PHE A 196 -11.25 -15.50 -11.92
C PHE A 196 -10.38 -16.63 -12.46
N ASP A 197 -9.77 -16.46 -13.63
CA ASP A 197 -8.81 -17.42 -14.21
C ASP A 197 -7.57 -17.59 -13.31
N LYS A 198 -7.20 -16.52 -12.58
CA LYS A 198 -6.15 -16.48 -11.57
C LYS A 198 -6.61 -15.63 -10.39
N ILE A 199 -6.16 -15.96 -9.20
CA ILE A 199 -6.41 -15.15 -8.01
C ILE A 199 -5.79 -13.75 -8.23
N THR A 200 -6.58 -12.72 -7.96
CA THR A 200 -6.19 -11.32 -8.11
C THR A 200 -6.74 -10.49 -6.95
N VAL A 201 -5.85 -9.89 -6.17
CA VAL A 201 -6.25 -9.05 -5.02
C VAL A 201 -7.02 -7.82 -5.52
N THR A 202 -6.38 -6.99 -6.33
CA THR A 202 -7.01 -5.75 -6.83
C THR A 202 -8.21 -6.01 -7.74
N GLY A 203 -8.24 -7.12 -8.48
CA GLY A 203 -9.41 -7.52 -9.28
C GLY A 203 -10.59 -7.91 -8.39
N THR A 204 -10.34 -8.66 -7.30
CA THR A 204 -11.38 -9.00 -6.32
C THR A 204 -11.91 -7.74 -5.63
N GLU A 205 -11.04 -6.82 -5.21
CA GLU A 205 -11.42 -5.56 -4.55
C GLU A 205 -12.24 -4.67 -5.47
N ASP A 206 -11.77 -4.44 -6.69
CA ASP A 206 -12.41 -3.55 -7.67
C ASP A 206 -13.81 -4.05 -8.07
N LEU A 207 -13.92 -5.36 -8.39
CA LEU A 207 -15.19 -5.97 -8.78
C LEU A 207 -16.15 -6.14 -7.60
N MET A 208 -15.64 -6.36 -6.39
CA MET A 208 -16.46 -6.35 -5.17
C MET A 208 -17.09 -4.97 -4.96
N MET A 209 -16.31 -3.90 -5.12
CA MET A 209 -16.82 -2.52 -5.06
C MET A 209 -17.88 -2.26 -6.15
N ALA A 210 -17.59 -2.63 -7.39
CA ALA A 210 -18.51 -2.47 -8.51
C ALA A 210 -19.84 -3.20 -8.30
N ALA A 211 -19.80 -4.43 -7.79
CA ALA A 211 -20.97 -5.26 -7.57
C ALA A 211 -21.91 -4.74 -6.47
N THR A 212 -21.43 -3.91 -5.55
CA THR A 212 -22.27 -3.36 -4.45
C THR A 212 -23.44 -2.53 -4.95
N LEU A 213 -23.30 -1.84 -6.09
CA LEU A 213 -24.35 -1.01 -6.71
C LEU A 213 -24.96 -1.65 -7.98
N ALA A 214 -24.57 -2.87 -8.33
CA ALA A 214 -25.13 -3.59 -9.46
C ALA A 214 -26.58 -4.04 -9.18
N GLU A 215 -27.39 -4.16 -10.21
CA GLU A 215 -28.75 -4.70 -10.08
C GLU A 215 -28.72 -6.24 -9.93
N GLY A 216 -29.28 -6.77 -8.86
CA GLY A 216 -29.34 -8.20 -8.62
C GLY A 216 -28.16 -8.74 -7.82
N GLU A 217 -27.90 -10.03 -7.95
CA GLU A 217 -26.85 -10.75 -7.22
C GLU A 217 -25.61 -10.98 -8.09
N THR A 218 -24.43 -10.78 -7.50
CA THR A 218 -23.15 -11.15 -8.09
C THR A 218 -22.51 -12.28 -7.27
N LEU A 219 -22.10 -13.34 -7.96
CA LEU A 219 -21.29 -14.42 -7.40
C LEU A 219 -19.89 -14.33 -7.99
N MET A 220 -18.89 -14.20 -7.13
CA MET A 220 -17.48 -14.18 -7.51
C MET A 220 -16.79 -15.43 -6.97
N GLU A 221 -16.07 -16.15 -7.83
CA GLU A 221 -15.34 -17.38 -7.49
C GLU A 221 -13.85 -17.24 -7.80
N ASN A 222 -13.02 -18.02 -7.11
CA ASN A 222 -11.57 -17.96 -7.12
C ASN A 222 -11.05 -16.57 -6.69
N CYS A 223 -11.71 -15.98 -5.70
CA CYS A 223 -11.39 -14.69 -5.12
C CYS A 223 -10.10 -14.73 -4.29
N ALA A 224 -9.43 -13.59 -4.21
CA ALA A 224 -8.36 -13.33 -3.24
C ALA A 224 -8.91 -13.35 -1.80
N ARG A 225 -8.11 -13.88 -0.88
CA ARG A 225 -8.50 -14.08 0.53
C ARG A 225 -7.69 -13.23 1.51
N GLU A 226 -6.85 -12.36 1.00
CA GLU A 226 -6.00 -11.49 1.79
C GLU A 226 -6.82 -10.71 2.83
N PRO A 227 -6.27 -10.49 4.03
CA PRO A 227 -6.94 -9.72 5.08
C PRO A 227 -7.41 -8.35 4.62
N GLU A 228 -6.70 -7.74 3.67
CA GLU A 228 -7.01 -6.45 3.07
C GLU A 228 -8.33 -6.50 2.27
N VAL A 229 -8.61 -7.62 1.59
CA VAL A 229 -9.88 -7.85 0.87
C VAL A 229 -11.04 -8.00 1.86
N ALA A 230 -10.81 -8.74 2.95
CA ALA A 230 -11.81 -8.89 4.01
C ALA A 230 -12.08 -7.56 4.72
N ASP A 231 -11.06 -6.74 4.95
CA ASP A 231 -11.17 -5.40 5.55
C ASP A 231 -12.01 -4.45 4.68
N LEU A 232 -11.81 -4.47 3.35
CA LEU A 232 -12.64 -3.74 2.40
C LEU A 232 -14.11 -4.18 2.48
N ALA A 233 -14.37 -5.48 2.53
CA ALA A 233 -15.75 -6.00 2.66
C ALA A 233 -16.42 -5.53 3.96
N VAL A 234 -15.68 -5.46 5.07
CA VAL A 234 -16.18 -4.90 6.34
C VAL A 234 -16.54 -3.41 6.19
N LEU A 235 -15.70 -2.62 5.52
CA LEU A 235 -16.02 -1.21 5.23
C LEU A 235 -17.28 -1.11 4.37
N LEU A 236 -17.36 -1.83 3.24
CA LEU A 236 -18.52 -1.81 2.34
C LEU A 236 -19.81 -2.22 3.05
N THR A 237 -19.74 -3.23 3.93
CA THR A 237 -20.88 -3.64 4.76
C THR A 237 -21.31 -2.53 5.73
N LYS A 238 -20.36 -1.81 6.35
CA LYS A 238 -20.66 -0.63 7.15
C LYS A 238 -21.28 0.51 6.33
N MET A 239 -21.00 0.56 5.03
CA MET A 239 -21.62 1.51 4.09
C MET A 239 -23.01 1.06 3.63
N GLY A 240 -23.46 -0.13 4.03
CA GLY A 240 -24.79 -0.66 3.69
C GLY A 240 -24.78 -1.75 2.60
N ALA A 241 -23.62 -2.19 2.13
CA ALA A 241 -23.53 -3.30 1.19
C ALA A 241 -23.91 -4.65 1.85
N LYS A 242 -24.39 -5.58 1.03
CA LYS A 242 -24.74 -6.92 1.45
C LYS A 242 -23.73 -7.90 0.84
N ILE A 243 -22.73 -8.30 1.62
CA ILE A 243 -21.60 -9.12 1.19
C ILE A 243 -21.46 -10.32 2.11
N GLU A 244 -21.32 -11.50 1.53
CA GLU A 244 -21.07 -12.76 2.22
C GLU A 244 -19.84 -13.46 1.64
N GLY A 245 -19.11 -14.22 2.45
CA GLY A 245 -17.99 -15.03 2.02
C GLY A 245 -16.66 -14.29 1.82
N ALA A 246 -16.56 -12.99 2.15
CA ALA A 246 -15.28 -12.28 2.10
C ALA A 246 -14.21 -12.99 2.97
N GLY A 247 -12.97 -13.08 2.45
CA GLY A 247 -11.90 -13.89 3.06
C GLY A 247 -11.95 -15.38 2.71
N THR A 248 -12.89 -15.79 1.87
CA THR A 248 -12.96 -17.15 1.27
C THR A 248 -12.76 -17.06 -0.26
N HIS A 249 -12.73 -18.21 -0.93
CA HIS A 249 -12.63 -18.26 -2.40
C HIS A 249 -13.90 -17.80 -3.12
N THR A 250 -15.02 -17.68 -2.42
CA THR A 250 -16.32 -17.36 -3.02
C THR A 250 -16.93 -16.20 -2.27
N ILE A 251 -17.24 -15.13 -3.00
CA ILE A 251 -17.88 -13.93 -2.45
C ILE A 251 -19.21 -13.74 -3.17
N ARG A 252 -20.28 -13.57 -2.37
CA ARG A 252 -21.63 -13.28 -2.84
C ARG A 252 -22.00 -11.85 -2.47
N ILE A 253 -22.50 -11.08 -3.41
CA ILE A 253 -22.84 -9.68 -3.22
C ILE A 253 -24.25 -9.45 -3.74
N GLN A 254 -25.14 -9.03 -2.88
CA GLN A 254 -26.45 -8.53 -3.28
C GLN A 254 -26.34 -7.01 -3.47
N GLY A 255 -26.50 -6.56 -4.69
CA GLY A 255 -26.44 -5.14 -5.01
C GLY A 255 -27.55 -4.34 -4.32
N VAL A 256 -27.26 -3.09 -4.03
CA VAL A 256 -28.17 -2.13 -3.39
C VAL A 256 -28.28 -0.86 -4.25
N ASP A 257 -29.36 -0.09 -4.02
CA ASP A 257 -29.57 1.15 -4.80
C ASP A 257 -28.65 2.28 -4.38
N LYS A 258 -28.23 2.32 -3.10
CA LYS A 258 -27.38 3.38 -2.54
C LYS A 258 -26.57 2.86 -1.36
N LEU A 259 -25.35 3.36 -1.26
CA LEU A 259 -24.50 3.23 -0.07
C LEU A 259 -24.45 4.56 0.68
N HIS A 260 -24.15 4.51 1.96
CA HIS A 260 -24.03 5.68 2.85
C HIS A 260 -22.62 5.83 3.39
N GLY A 261 -22.34 6.96 4.06
CA GLY A 261 -21.05 7.20 4.71
C GLY A 261 -20.80 6.22 5.87
N ALA A 262 -19.53 5.95 6.16
CA ALA A 262 -19.15 5.06 7.24
C ALA A 262 -17.87 5.51 7.94
N ARG A 263 -17.67 4.99 9.16
CA ARG A 263 -16.40 5.09 9.89
C ARG A 263 -15.76 3.71 9.99
N HIS A 264 -14.51 3.62 9.54
CA HIS A 264 -13.77 2.38 9.51
C HIS A 264 -12.34 2.58 9.97
N ARG A 265 -11.81 1.59 10.70
CA ARG A 265 -10.41 1.55 11.10
C ARG A 265 -9.70 0.53 10.22
N ILE A 266 -8.71 0.98 9.46
CA ILE A 266 -7.87 0.14 8.61
C ILE A 266 -7.06 -0.84 9.47
N ILE A 267 -6.99 -2.09 9.04
CA ILE A 267 -6.20 -3.14 9.70
C ILE A 267 -4.70 -2.77 9.74
N PRO A 268 -3.94 -3.30 10.71
CA PRO A 268 -2.49 -3.11 10.77
C PRO A 268 -1.77 -3.72 9.56
N ASP A 269 -0.65 -3.13 9.16
CA ASP A 269 0.16 -3.64 8.03
C ASP A 269 0.95 -4.88 8.44
N ARG A 270 0.48 -6.06 7.99
CA ARG A 270 1.14 -7.35 8.23
C ARG A 270 2.54 -7.43 7.62
N ILE A 271 2.79 -6.71 6.51
CA ILE A 271 4.09 -6.75 5.84
C ILE A 271 5.11 -5.87 6.58
N GLU A 272 4.68 -4.71 7.10
CA GLU A 272 5.50 -3.92 8.01
C GLU A 272 5.84 -4.73 9.27
N ALA A 273 4.84 -5.36 9.89
CA ALA A 273 5.04 -6.21 11.07
C ALA A 273 6.06 -7.33 10.79
N GLY A 274 5.88 -8.09 9.71
CA GLY A 274 6.82 -9.15 9.31
C GLY A 274 8.23 -8.63 9.04
N THR A 275 8.36 -7.44 8.45
CA THR A 275 9.67 -6.81 8.22
C THR A 275 10.39 -6.50 9.53
N PHE A 276 9.68 -5.95 10.55
CA PHE A 276 10.26 -5.70 11.87
C PHE A 276 10.57 -6.99 12.64
N VAL A 277 9.75 -8.04 12.50
CA VAL A 277 10.06 -9.38 13.05
C VAL A 277 11.39 -9.89 12.52
N ILE A 278 11.57 -9.88 11.19
CA ILE A 278 12.82 -10.34 10.55
C ILE A 278 14.00 -9.44 10.96
N ALA A 279 13.81 -8.13 11.05
CA ALA A 279 14.86 -7.21 11.51
C ALA A 279 15.32 -7.54 12.96
N ALA A 280 14.36 -7.81 13.86
CA ALA A 280 14.66 -8.23 15.24
C ALA A 280 15.46 -9.54 15.28
N VAL A 281 15.01 -10.53 14.51
CA VAL A 281 15.68 -11.85 14.42
C VAL A 281 17.13 -11.69 13.94
N LEU A 282 17.33 -10.97 12.86
CA LEU A 282 18.65 -10.77 12.25
C LEU A 282 19.63 -10.05 13.17
N THR A 283 19.16 -9.04 13.89
CA THR A 283 20.02 -8.23 14.80
C THR A 283 20.21 -8.85 16.17
N GLY A 284 19.62 -10.03 16.44
CA GLY A 284 19.64 -10.63 17.77
C GLY A 284 18.93 -9.75 18.81
N GLY A 285 17.90 -9.03 18.40
CA GLY A 285 17.17 -8.06 19.19
C GLY A 285 16.09 -8.66 20.09
N ASP A 286 15.41 -7.78 20.82
CA ASP A 286 14.22 -8.08 21.63
C ASP A 286 13.17 -6.99 21.33
N LEU A 287 12.29 -7.26 20.36
CA LEU A 287 11.25 -6.34 19.94
C LEU A 287 9.87 -6.84 20.32
N THR A 288 9.05 -5.92 20.82
CA THR A 288 7.60 -6.08 20.92
C THR A 288 6.93 -5.21 19.86
N LEU A 289 6.17 -5.86 18.97
CA LEU A 289 5.35 -5.18 17.97
C LEU A 289 3.94 -5.03 18.52
N THR A 290 3.39 -3.83 18.49
CA THR A 290 2.01 -3.53 18.94
C THR A 290 1.18 -3.03 17.76
N ASN A 291 -0.15 -3.07 17.91
CA ASN A 291 -1.07 -2.76 16.80
C ASN A 291 -0.76 -3.65 15.60
N CYS A 292 -0.68 -4.96 15.79
CA CYS A 292 -0.54 -5.95 14.72
C CYS A 292 -1.44 -7.16 15.01
N ASP A 293 -1.89 -7.83 13.96
CA ASP A 293 -2.68 -9.05 14.08
C ASP A 293 -1.82 -10.26 13.66
N PRO A 294 -1.40 -11.10 14.59
CA PRO A 294 -0.57 -12.28 14.29
C PRO A 294 -1.25 -13.28 13.36
N ILE A 295 -2.59 -13.34 13.35
CA ILE A 295 -3.35 -14.25 12.47
C ILE A 295 -3.05 -13.95 11.01
N HIS A 296 -2.85 -12.68 10.66
CA HIS A 296 -2.52 -12.25 9.31
C HIS A 296 -1.11 -12.65 8.84
N LEU A 297 -0.28 -13.16 9.76
CA LEU A 297 1.14 -13.51 9.54
C LEU A 297 1.41 -15.01 9.68
N GLY A 298 0.36 -15.87 9.76
CA GLY A 298 0.51 -17.28 10.10
C GLY A 298 1.60 -18.01 9.30
N ALA A 299 1.60 -17.89 7.97
CA ALA A 299 2.62 -18.54 7.12
C ALA A 299 4.05 -18.01 7.39
N LEU A 300 4.22 -16.71 7.67
CA LEU A 300 5.53 -16.18 8.03
C LEU A 300 5.99 -16.67 9.39
N ILE A 301 5.11 -16.64 10.41
CA ILE A 301 5.40 -17.12 11.76
C ILE A 301 5.83 -18.57 11.71
N GLN A 302 5.05 -19.45 11.06
CA GLN A 302 5.38 -20.84 10.87
C GLN A 302 6.75 -21.02 10.22
N LYS A 303 7.03 -20.28 9.16
CA LYS A 303 8.31 -20.38 8.45
C LYS A 303 9.49 -19.91 9.30
N LEU A 304 9.32 -18.88 10.13
CA LEU A 304 10.34 -18.43 11.07
C LEU A 304 10.57 -19.44 12.21
N GLU A 305 9.51 -20.11 12.68
CA GLU A 305 9.64 -21.21 13.66
C GLU A 305 10.42 -22.40 13.06
N GLU A 306 10.21 -22.74 11.79
CA GLU A 306 11.04 -23.73 11.08
C GLU A 306 12.52 -23.30 11.01
N CYS A 307 12.80 -21.99 10.95
CA CYS A 307 14.15 -21.44 11.01
C CYS A 307 14.73 -21.38 12.44
N GLY A 308 14.01 -21.88 13.46
CA GLY A 308 14.45 -21.89 14.86
C GLY A 308 14.12 -20.63 15.64
N VAL A 309 13.32 -19.71 15.11
CA VAL A 309 12.89 -18.48 15.78
C VAL A 309 11.75 -18.77 16.75
N LYS A 310 11.78 -18.16 17.93
CA LYS A 310 10.66 -18.18 18.90
C LYS A 310 9.93 -16.86 18.87
N ILE A 311 8.64 -16.91 18.57
CA ILE A 311 7.75 -15.74 18.52
C ILE A 311 6.63 -15.97 19.55
N THR A 312 6.42 -14.99 20.42
CA THR A 312 5.28 -14.98 21.34
C THR A 312 4.21 -14.06 20.76
N THR A 313 3.00 -14.57 20.59
CA THR A 313 1.87 -13.82 20.04
C THR A 313 0.81 -13.55 21.10
N ALA A 314 0.17 -12.40 21.01
CA ALA A 314 -1.06 -12.04 21.72
C ALA A 314 -2.09 -11.51 20.72
N GLN A 315 -3.24 -11.06 21.17
CA GLN A 315 -4.35 -10.67 20.27
C GLN A 315 -3.94 -9.56 19.28
N ASP A 316 -3.16 -8.56 19.72
CA ASP A 316 -2.79 -7.37 18.96
C ASP A 316 -1.30 -7.06 19.00
N SER A 317 -0.48 -8.05 19.36
CA SER A 317 0.96 -7.87 19.54
C SER A 317 1.75 -9.16 19.31
N MET A 318 3.03 -8.99 18.96
CA MET A 318 4.02 -10.05 18.83
C MET A 318 5.31 -9.65 19.51
N ARG A 319 6.01 -10.59 20.14
CA ARG A 319 7.36 -10.37 20.68
C ARG A 319 8.32 -11.40 20.11
N VAL A 320 9.47 -10.91 19.68
CA VAL A 320 10.62 -11.69 19.22
C VAL A 320 11.77 -11.39 20.16
N THR A 321 12.40 -12.44 20.70
CA THR A 321 13.54 -12.31 21.62
C THR A 321 14.82 -12.79 20.98
N ASN A 322 15.98 -12.40 21.52
CA ASN A 322 17.31 -12.82 21.07
C ASN A 322 17.59 -14.32 21.36
N GLY A 323 18.76 -14.80 20.91
CA GLY A 323 19.27 -16.14 21.22
C GLY A 323 18.91 -17.24 20.23
N HIS A 324 18.48 -16.87 19.02
CA HIS A 324 18.17 -17.84 17.98
C HIS A 324 19.41 -18.32 17.23
N GLN A 325 19.54 -19.64 17.05
CA GLN A 325 20.42 -20.21 16.05
C GLN A 325 19.62 -20.41 14.77
N LEU A 326 19.82 -19.51 13.80
CA LEU A 326 19.08 -19.56 12.55
C LEU A 326 19.55 -20.73 11.69
N ILE A 327 18.61 -21.57 11.29
CA ILE A 327 18.79 -22.66 10.33
C ILE A 327 18.07 -22.34 9.04
N ALA A 328 18.63 -22.79 7.92
CA ALA A 328 18.05 -22.59 6.61
C ALA A 328 16.75 -23.40 6.44
N ALA A 329 15.74 -22.78 5.85
CA ALA A 329 14.52 -23.46 5.44
C ALA A 329 14.11 -22.95 4.05
N ASP A 330 13.46 -23.81 3.27
CA ASP A 330 12.94 -23.47 1.95
C ASP A 330 11.62 -22.71 2.06
N VAL A 331 11.38 -21.82 1.09
CA VAL A 331 10.11 -21.10 1.01
C VAL A 331 9.63 -21.00 -0.43
N SER A 332 8.31 -21.10 -0.60
CA SER A 332 7.62 -20.88 -1.87
C SER A 332 6.57 -19.80 -1.66
N THR A 333 6.55 -18.78 -2.51
CA THR A 333 5.51 -17.75 -2.42
C THR A 333 4.21 -18.26 -3.01
N GLU A 334 3.13 -17.97 -2.32
CA GLU A 334 1.77 -18.36 -2.67
C GLU A 334 0.79 -17.25 -2.29
N GLU A 335 -0.41 -17.30 -2.87
CA GLU A 335 -1.52 -16.45 -2.46
C GLU A 335 -1.90 -16.74 -1.01
N TYR A 336 -2.48 -15.76 -0.34
CA TYR A 336 -2.90 -15.90 1.05
C TYR A 336 -3.88 -17.08 1.24
N PRO A 337 -3.72 -17.92 2.28
CA PRO A 337 -2.85 -17.77 3.46
C PRO A 337 -1.44 -18.35 3.31
N GLY A 338 -0.96 -18.64 2.09
CA GLY A 338 0.41 -19.08 1.85
C GLY A 338 1.44 -17.99 2.16
N PHE A 339 2.72 -18.29 1.91
CA PHE A 339 3.81 -17.34 2.19
C PHE A 339 3.74 -16.15 1.24
N PRO A 340 3.57 -14.91 1.76
CA PRO A 340 3.31 -13.77 0.90
C PRO A 340 4.56 -13.36 0.11
N THR A 341 4.39 -13.15 -1.19
CA THR A 341 5.45 -12.64 -2.07
C THR A 341 6.02 -11.30 -1.58
N ASP A 342 5.24 -10.49 -0.84
CA ASP A 342 5.68 -9.23 -0.23
C ASP A 342 6.68 -9.40 0.93
N MET A 343 6.87 -10.64 1.44
CA MET A 343 7.88 -10.98 2.45
C MET A 343 9.08 -11.75 1.87
N GLN A 344 9.04 -12.09 0.59
CA GLN A 344 10.08 -12.89 -0.06
C GLN A 344 11.48 -12.25 0.03
N ALA A 345 11.58 -10.95 -0.23
CA ALA A 345 12.86 -10.23 -0.20
C ALA A 345 13.44 -10.15 1.22
N GLN A 346 12.61 -9.87 2.22
CA GLN A 346 13.00 -9.83 3.63
C GLN A 346 13.43 -11.22 4.11
N TYR A 347 12.71 -12.28 3.69
CA TYR A 347 13.10 -13.65 3.98
C TYR A 347 14.42 -14.03 3.31
N MET A 348 14.70 -13.55 2.09
CA MET A 348 16.00 -13.75 1.45
C MET A 348 17.14 -13.12 2.27
N ALA A 349 16.94 -11.92 2.80
CA ALA A 349 17.92 -11.32 3.71
C ALA A 349 18.14 -12.18 4.98
N LEU A 350 17.09 -12.74 5.57
CA LEU A 350 17.18 -13.69 6.69
C LEU A 350 18.00 -14.93 6.29
N ALA A 351 17.70 -15.52 5.14
CA ALA A 351 18.36 -16.73 4.66
C ALA A 351 19.88 -16.54 4.47
N THR A 352 20.35 -15.32 4.15
CA THR A 352 21.81 -15.04 4.08
C THR A 352 22.52 -15.24 5.42
N GLN A 353 21.81 -15.12 6.55
CA GLN A 353 22.32 -15.24 7.91
C GLN A 353 21.95 -16.57 8.58
N SER A 354 21.17 -17.42 7.90
CA SER A 354 20.79 -18.76 8.37
C SER A 354 21.88 -19.79 8.04
N GLN A 355 22.12 -20.75 8.93
CA GLN A 355 23.08 -21.83 8.68
C GLN A 355 22.50 -22.86 7.71
N GLY A 356 23.16 -23.08 6.57
CA GLY A 356 22.75 -24.05 5.55
C GLY A 356 22.36 -23.39 4.22
N THR A 357 21.53 -24.07 3.46
CA THR A 357 21.07 -23.61 2.14
C THR A 357 19.55 -23.49 2.13
N SER A 358 19.03 -22.35 1.72
CA SER A 358 17.61 -22.11 1.48
C SER A 358 17.33 -21.99 0.00
N ILE A 359 16.26 -22.63 -0.47
CA ILE A 359 15.69 -22.44 -1.80
C ILE A 359 14.46 -21.57 -1.68
N ILE A 360 14.48 -20.43 -2.36
CA ILE A 360 13.35 -19.49 -2.40
C ILE A 360 12.72 -19.58 -3.78
N THR A 361 11.47 -20.01 -3.86
CA THR A 361 10.70 -20.09 -5.12
C THR A 361 9.69 -18.96 -5.17
N GLU A 362 9.74 -18.12 -6.20
CA GLU A 362 8.80 -17.04 -6.45
C GLU A 362 7.80 -17.44 -7.53
N ASN A 363 6.54 -17.65 -7.15
CA ASN A 363 5.49 -18.12 -8.05
C ASN A 363 4.50 -17.03 -8.47
N ILE A 364 4.58 -15.84 -7.85
CA ILE A 364 3.60 -14.77 -8.07
C ILE A 364 4.08 -13.77 -9.12
N PHE A 365 5.38 -13.40 -9.09
CA PHE A 365 5.94 -12.39 -9.98
C PHE A 365 7.24 -12.85 -10.66
N GLU A 366 7.34 -12.61 -11.96
CA GLU A 366 8.44 -13.11 -12.81
C GLU A 366 9.80 -12.46 -12.50
N ASN A 367 9.81 -11.17 -12.09
CA ASN A 367 11.03 -10.37 -11.94
C ASN A 367 11.26 -9.91 -10.50
N ARG A 368 10.96 -10.75 -9.50
CA ARG A 368 10.99 -10.29 -8.11
C ARG A 368 12.28 -10.59 -7.35
N PHE A 369 13.38 -10.90 -8.06
CA PHE A 369 14.69 -11.14 -7.45
C PHE A 369 15.72 -10.03 -7.67
N MET A 370 15.32 -8.82 -8.02
CA MET A 370 16.25 -7.70 -8.27
C MET A 370 17.14 -7.37 -7.06
N HIS A 371 16.63 -7.51 -5.84
CA HIS A 371 17.38 -7.30 -4.60
C HIS A 371 18.51 -8.34 -4.39
N ALA A 372 18.43 -9.50 -5.01
CA ALA A 372 19.44 -10.54 -4.87
C ALA A 372 20.83 -10.05 -5.35
N GLN A 373 20.88 -9.24 -6.40
CA GLN A 373 22.14 -8.67 -6.90
C GLN A 373 22.72 -7.66 -5.88
N GLU A 374 21.91 -6.85 -5.27
CA GLU A 374 22.35 -5.88 -4.26
C GLU A 374 22.79 -6.58 -2.96
N LEU A 375 22.08 -7.64 -2.53
CA LEU A 375 22.54 -8.49 -1.42
C LEU A 375 23.89 -9.18 -1.75
N THR A 376 24.09 -9.62 -3.00
CA THR A 376 25.37 -10.18 -3.47
C THR A 376 26.48 -9.12 -3.41
N ARG A 377 26.20 -7.85 -3.75
CA ARG A 377 27.15 -6.74 -3.55
C ARG A 377 27.55 -6.54 -2.10
N MET A 378 26.66 -6.87 -1.16
CA MET A 378 26.92 -6.86 0.28
C MET A 378 27.64 -8.15 0.76
N GLY A 379 27.99 -9.07 -0.15
CA GLY A 379 28.73 -10.30 0.17
C GLY A 379 27.87 -11.56 0.31
N ALA A 380 26.57 -11.49 0.10
CA ALA A 380 25.69 -12.66 0.16
C ALA A 380 26.00 -13.69 -0.96
N ASN A 381 25.91 -14.98 -0.63
CA ASN A 381 26.06 -16.07 -1.59
C ASN A 381 24.69 -16.50 -2.13
N ILE A 382 24.27 -15.86 -3.21
CA ILE A 382 22.95 -16.06 -3.83
C ILE A 382 23.12 -16.40 -5.30
N LYS A 383 22.43 -17.45 -5.76
CA LYS A 383 22.33 -17.81 -7.18
C LYS A 383 20.86 -17.81 -7.58
N VAL A 384 20.50 -16.97 -8.55
CA VAL A 384 19.14 -16.89 -9.10
C VAL A 384 19.07 -17.69 -10.41
N GLU A 385 18.07 -18.55 -10.54
CA GLU A 385 17.79 -19.39 -11.71
C GLU A 385 16.29 -19.36 -12.02
N GLY A 386 15.87 -18.54 -12.95
CA GLY A 386 14.46 -18.36 -13.29
C GLY A 386 13.64 -17.88 -12.08
N SER A 387 12.65 -18.65 -11.70
CA SER A 387 11.78 -18.38 -10.54
C SER A 387 12.34 -18.88 -9.21
N ARG A 388 13.60 -19.29 -9.14
CA ARG A 388 14.24 -19.83 -7.92
C ARG A 388 15.51 -19.07 -7.58
N ALA A 389 15.73 -18.86 -6.29
CA ALA A 389 16.98 -18.38 -5.75
C ALA A 389 17.52 -19.39 -4.73
N VAL A 390 18.79 -19.76 -4.88
CA VAL A 390 19.53 -20.60 -3.93
C VAL A 390 20.41 -19.68 -3.07
N VAL A 391 20.14 -19.62 -1.78
CA VAL A 391 20.86 -18.79 -0.81
C VAL A 391 21.67 -19.70 0.10
N ARG A 392 23.00 -19.53 0.11
CA ARG A 392 23.90 -20.26 1.02
C ARG A 392 24.35 -19.33 2.14
N GLY A 393 23.93 -19.63 3.35
CA GLY A 393 24.30 -18.94 4.58
C GLY A 393 25.07 -19.88 5.54
N LYS A 394 25.66 -19.44 6.61
CA LYS A 394 25.71 -18.06 7.08
C LYS A 394 26.85 -17.32 6.36
N THR A 395 26.54 -16.20 5.72
CA THR A 395 27.52 -15.38 5.02
C THR A 395 27.70 -14.06 5.74
N PRO A 396 28.93 -13.66 6.14
CA PRO A 396 29.18 -12.32 6.67
C PRO A 396 28.81 -11.27 5.62
N LEU A 397 27.90 -10.37 5.95
CA LEU A 397 27.59 -9.23 5.10
C LEU A 397 28.52 -8.06 5.41
N SER A 398 28.98 -7.38 4.37
CA SER A 398 29.76 -6.16 4.44
C SER A 398 29.00 -4.96 3.90
N SER A 399 29.37 -3.78 4.37
CA SER A 399 28.79 -2.53 3.88
C SER A 399 29.07 -2.31 2.40
N ALA A 400 28.09 -1.75 1.72
CA ALA A 400 28.20 -1.36 0.31
C ALA A 400 27.30 -0.15 -0.01
N ALA A 401 27.55 0.50 -1.15
CA ALA A 401 26.55 1.38 -1.76
C ALA A 401 25.60 0.52 -2.59
N VAL A 402 24.31 0.51 -2.25
CA VAL A 402 23.26 -0.30 -2.88
C VAL A 402 22.07 0.56 -3.33
N GLN A 403 21.35 0.08 -4.34
CA GLN A 403 20.22 0.81 -4.92
C GLN A 403 18.89 0.14 -4.59
N CYS A 404 17.96 0.94 -4.07
CA CYS A 404 16.57 0.54 -3.94
C CYS A 404 15.92 0.45 -5.33
N SER A 405 15.31 -0.69 -5.67
CA SER A 405 14.66 -0.94 -6.95
C SER A 405 13.14 -0.91 -6.89
N ASP A 406 12.58 -1.36 -5.80
CA ASP A 406 11.15 -1.37 -5.48
C ASP A 406 10.93 -1.38 -3.96
N LEU A 407 9.68 -1.26 -3.54
CA LEU A 407 9.30 -1.13 -2.14
C LEU A 407 9.83 -2.26 -1.24
N ARG A 408 9.67 -3.53 -1.64
CA ARG A 408 9.99 -4.69 -0.80
C ARG A 408 11.45 -5.09 -0.89
N ALA A 409 12.05 -4.99 -2.08
CA ALA A 409 13.48 -5.08 -2.27
C ALA A 409 14.22 -4.08 -1.38
N SER A 410 13.76 -2.83 -1.37
CA SER A 410 14.36 -1.78 -0.54
C SER A 410 14.30 -2.10 0.96
N ALA A 411 13.17 -2.62 1.45
CA ALA A 411 13.05 -3.04 2.85
C ALA A 411 14.02 -4.16 3.21
N SER A 412 14.24 -5.14 2.32
CA SER A 412 15.22 -6.21 2.54
C SER A 412 16.66 -5.69 2.63
N LEU A 413 17.01 -4.68 1.84
CA LEU A 413 18.32 -4.04 1.90
C LEU A 413 18.51 -3.23 3.19
N VAL A 414 17.46 -2.57 3.68
CA VAL A 414 17.50 -1.90 5.00
C VAL A 414 17.82 -2.91 6.10
N ILE A 415 17.08 -4.03 6.18
CA ILE A 415 17.30 -5.01 7.24
C ILE A 415 18.64 -5.76 7.08
N ALA A 416 19.12 -6.01 5.86
CA ALA A 416 20.45 -6.56 5.62
C ALA A 416 21.54 -5.60 6.09
N ALA A 417 21.39 -4.30 5.87
CA ALA A 417 22.34 -3.27 6.31
C ALA A 417 22.43 -3.16 7.85
N LEU A 418 21.38 -3.54 8.60
CA LEU A 418 21.42 -3.56 10.08
C LEU A 418 22.40 -4.59 10.64
N VAL A 419 22.80 -5.61 9.85
CA VAL A 419 23.71 -6.67 10.28
C VAL A 419 25.00 -6.69 9.46
N ALA A 420 25.14 -5.84 8.46
CA ALA A 420 26.36 -5.73 7.68
C ALA A 420 27.47 -5.04 8.47
N ASP A 421 28.72 -5.50 8.29
CA ASP A 421 29.88 -4.82 8.90
C ASP A 421 30.16 -3.51 8.13
N GLY A 422 30.25 -2.41 8.90
CA GLY A 422 30.52 -1.07 8.37
C GLY A 422 29.27 -0.21 8.13
N GLU A 423 29.38 0.77 7.24
CA GLU A 423 28.34 1.75 6.94
C GLU A 423 27.81 1.55 5.50
N THR A 424 26.55 1.11 5.38
CA THR A 424 25.87 0.88 4.09
C THR A 424 25.11 2.13 3.67
N ILE A 425 25.19 2.47 2.38
CA ILE A 425 24.47 3.60 1.79
C ILE A 425 23.40 3.04 0.86
N LEU A 426 22.14 3.36 1.12
CA LEU A 426 21.01 3.01 0.27
C LEU A 426 20.54 4.23 -0.51
N ASP A 427 20.65 4.17 -1.83
CA ASP A 427 20.12 5.18 -2.75
C ASP A 427 18.66 4.90 -3.11
N ARG A 428 17.92 5.93 -3.57
CA ARG A 428 16.53 5.86 -4.05
C ARG A 428 15.54 5.40 -2.98
N VAL A 429 15.71 5.87 -1.76
CA VAL A 429 14.84 5.47 -0.62
C VAL A 429 13.38 5.90 -0.77
N TYR A 430 13.06 6.74 -1.77
CA TYR A 430 11.69 7.06 -2.12
C TYR A 430 10.82 5.82 -2.43
N HIS A 431 11.43 4.69 -2.82
CA HIS A 431 10.71 3.43 -2.96
C HIS A 431 10.19 2.91 -1.63
N ILE A 432 10.94 3.11 -0.54
CA ILE A 432 10.55 2.72 0.82
C ILE A 432 9.39 3.60 1.31
N ASP A 433 9.45 4.89 1.04
CA ASP A 433 8.45 5.89 1.45
C ASP A 433 7.05 5.62 0.85
N ARG A 434 6.98 4.78 -0.19
CA ARG A 434 5.70 4.37 -0.78
C ARG A 434 4.85 3.51 0.13
N GLY A 435 5.44 2.79 1.08
CA GLY A 435 4.67 1.84 1.88
C GLY A 435 5.18 1.57 3.30
N TYR A 436 6.28 2.18 3.72
CA TYR A 436 6.74 2.13 5.11
C TYR A 436 6.71 3.53 5.71
N GLU A 437 5.90 3.69 6.73
CA GLU A 437 5.77 4.97 7.43
C GLU A 437 6.99 5.22 8.30
N ARG A 438 7.86 6.17 7.89
CA ARG A 438 9.03 6.63 8.62
C ARG A 438 9.84 5.48 9.22
N ILE A 439 10.17 4.48 8.40
CA ILE A 439 10.87 3.27 8.84
C ILE A 439 12.18 3.61 9.56
N GLU A 440 12.90 4.64 9.12
CA GLU A 440 14.13 5.10 9.74
C GLU A 440 13.92 5.64 11.16
N GLU A 441 12.81 6.34 11.42
CA GLU A 441 12.49 6.83 12.76
C GLU A 441 12.10 5.69 13.69
N LYS A 442 11.29 4.73 13.20
CA LYS A 442 10.91 3.53 13.97
C LYS A 442 12.13 2.68 14.31
N LEU A 443 13.02 2.41 13.33
CA LEU A 443 14.26 1.66 13.56
C LEU A 443 15.20 2.39 14.52
N LYS A 444 15.38 3.71 14.36
CA LYS A 444 16.18 4.52 15.27
C LYS A 444 15.61 4.50 16.69
N GLY A 445 14.29 4.51 16.83
CA GLY A 445 13.61 4.45 18.13
C GLY A 445 13.86 3.17 18.92
N VAL A 446 14.31 2.09 18.26
CA VAL A 446 14.64 0.79 18.86
C VAL A 446 16.14 0.45 18.79
N GLY A 447 17.00 1.45 18.51
CA GLY A 447 18.47 1.30 18.65
C GLY A 447 19.25 1.17 17.35
N ALA A 448 18.61 1.20 16.17
CA ALA A 448 19.34 1.19 14.90
C ALA A 448 20.14 2.49 14.70
N GLN A 449 21.35 2.36 14.15
CA GLN A 449 22.13 3.49 13.67
C GLN A 449 21.78 3.77 12.21
N ILE A 450 20.71 4.51 12.01
CA ILE A 450 20.20 4.90 10.70
C ILE A 450 19.97 6.40 10.63
N ARG A 451 20.31 7.00 9.49
CA ARG A 451 20.04 8.41 9.21
C ARG A 451 19.61 8.58 7.76
N ARG A 452 18.66 9.46 7.53
CA ARG A 452 18.31 9.93 6.20
C ARG A 452 19.18 11.14 5.89
N ILE A 453 19.84 11.11 4.75
CA ILE A 453 20.58 12.24 4.19
C ILE A 453 19.97 12.58 2.83
N GLY A 454 19.70 13.85 2.60
CA GLY A 454 19.20 14.40 1.34
C GLY A 454 19.75 15.79 1.16
N GLU A 455 19.83 16.28 -0.05
CA GLU A 455 20.06 17.70 -0.27
C GLU A 455 18.77 18.44 0.13
N PHE A 456 18.81 19.10 1.27
CA PHE A 456 17.79 20.04 1.70
C PHE A 456 17.83 21.25 0.74
N LEU A 457 17.11 21.15 -0.37
CA LEU A 457 16.64 22.37 -1.02
C LEU A 457 15.53 22.92 -0.14
N PRO A 458 15.72 24.09 0.50
CA PRO A 458 14.69 24.67 1.35
C PRO A 458 13.41 24.77 0.52
N ARG A 459 12.30 24.30 1.08
CA ARG A 459 10.97 24.51 0.49
C ARG A 459 10.88 26.01 0.14
N ARG A 460 10.94 26.34 -1.14
CA ARG A 460 10.65 27.72 -1.58
C ARG A 460 9.23 27.99 -1.08
N ALA A 461 9.13 28.87 -0.10
CA ALA A 461 7.86 29.45 0.28
C ALA A 461 7.18 29.92 -1.01
N ALA A 462 5.95 29.48 -1.22
CA ALA A 462 5.16 29.91 -2.36
C ALA A 462 5.20 31.44 -2.39
N VAL A 463 5.86 32.01 -3.40
CA VAL A 463 5.87 33.45 -3.62
C VAL A 463 4.42 33.80 -3.97
N PRO A 464 3.77 34.69 -3.22
CA PRO A 464 2.46 35.18 -3.62
C PRO A 464 2.61 35.87 -4.96
N SER A 465 1.99 35.36 -6.01
CA SER A 465 1.89 36.05 -7.29
C SER A 465 1.09 37.33 -7.06
N VAL A 466 1.80 38.47 -7.03
CA VAL A 466 1.20 39.76 -7.22
C VAL A 466 0.72 39.78 -8.67
N VAL A 467 -0.59 39.72 -8.86
CA VAL A 467 -1.23 40.00 -10.14
C VAL A 467 -1.40 41.54 -10.19
N ALA A 468 -0.69 42.16 -11.13
CA ALA A 468 -0.97 43.53 -11.56
C ALA A 468 -2.23 43.53 -12.44
#